data_0132b4ddfe13d31cab4c0a582c41d291
#
_entry.id   0132b4ddfe13d31cab4c0a582c41d291
#
_cell.length_a   1.000
_cell.length_b   1.000
_cell.length_c   1.000
_cell.angle_alpha   90.00
_cell.angle_beta   90.00
_cell.angle_gamma   90.00
#
_symmetry.space_group_name_H-M   'P 1'
#
loop_
_entity.id
_entity.type
_entity.pdbx_description
1 polymer ?
#
loop_
_entity_poly.entity_id
_entity_poly.type
_entity_poly.pdbx_seq_one_letter_code
_entity_poly.pdbx_strand_id
1 'polypeptide(L)'
;MRKTEIRVEGVDRFFERGRKLARVADRGDAIPSSRIVAFEDAESLLHVLTEKRILVLKQVKQTPTSIGMLAKKLKRDRSAVSRDVQVLERFGVIQVTEKTLPGHGRQKWITPLASEIHLTAVL
;
A
#
# COMPACT_ATOMS: atom_id res chain seq x y z
N MET A 1 13.29 1.33 -3.22
CA MET A 1 11.90 0.96 -2.87
C MET A 1 11.33 0.06 -3.95
N ARG A 2 10.47 -0.84 -3.55
CA ARG A 2 9.81 -1.77 -4.47
C ARG A 2 8.66 -1.10 -5.21
N LYS A 3 8.44 -1.54 -6.45
CA LYS A 3 7.22 -1.30 -7.17
C LYS A 3 6.13 -2.23 -6.63
N THR A 4 4.93 -1.71 -6.39
CA THR A 4 3.78 -2.52 -6.00
C THR A 4 2.75 -2.47 -7.12
N GLU A 5 2.33 -3.64 -7.59
CA GLU A 5 1.22 -3.76 -8.52
C GLU A 5 -0.02 -4.27 -7.78
N ILE A 6 -1.13 -3.58 -7.98
CA ILE A 6 -2.42 -4.00 -7.45
C ILE A 6 -3.27 -4.39 -8.65
N ARG A 7 -3.70 -5.66 -8.68
CA ARG A 7 -4.40 -6.24 -9.83
C ARG A 7 -5.73 -6.83 -9.43
N VAL A 8 -6.66 -6.81 -10.36
CA VAL A 8 -7.86 -7.66 -10.30
C VAL A 8 -7.59 -8.85 -11.20
N GLU A 9 -7.53 -10.04 -10.61
CA GLU A 9 -7.31 -11.28 -11.35
C GLU A 9 -7.91 -12.47 -10.62
N GLY A 10 -8.28 -13.51 -11.37
CA GLY A 10 -8.82 -14.74 -10.81
C GLY A 10 -7.76 -15.51 -10.02
N VAL A 11 -8.24 -16.39 -9.14
CA VAL A 11 -7.40 -17.24 -8.29
C VAL A 11 -6.43 -18.09 -9.12
N ASP A 12 -6.89 -18.60 -10.27
CA ASP A 12 -6.05 -19.43 -11.14
C ASP A 12 -4.83 -18.71 -11.66
N ARG A 13 -4.99 -17.46 -12.09
CA ARG A 13 -3.87 -16.63 -12.57
C ARG A 13 -2.91 -16.29 -11.45
N PHE A 14 -3.44 -16.05 -10.26
CA PHE A 14 -2.62 -15.79 -9.08
C PHE A 14 -1.69 -16.97 -8.79
N PHE A 15 -2.23 -18.19 -8.74
CA PHE A 15 -1.43 -19.38 -8.50
C PHE A 15 -0.47 -19.71 -9.64
N GLU A 16 -0.88 -19.50 -10.88
CA GLU A 16 0.00 -19.68 -12.04
C GLU A 16 1.23 -18.78 -11.96
N ARG A 17 1.04 -17.52 -11.59
CA ARG A 17 2.15 -16.58 -11.40
C ARG A 17 3.07 -17.04 -10.27
N GLY A 18 2.51 -17.53 -9.16
CA GLY A 18 3.28 -18.07 -8.05
C GLY A 18 4.14 -19.24 -8.49
N ARG A 19 3.58 -20.16 -9.30
CA ARG A 19 4.33 -21.31 -9.83
C ARG A 19 5.47 -20.86 -10.74
N LYS A 20 5.25 -19.85 -11.58
CA LYS A 20 6.31 -19.28 -12.44
C LYS A 20 7.45 -18.70 -11.61
N LEU A 21 7.12 -17.94 -10.57
CA LEU A 21 8.12 -17.35 -9.69
C LEU A 21 8.91 -18.43 -8.95
N ALA A 22 8.26 -19.50 -8.50
CA ALA A 22 8.93 -20.62 -7.86
C ALA A 22 9.94 -21.28 -8.80
N ARG A 23 9.57 -21.48 -10.08
CA ARG A 23 10.49 -22.06 -11.08
C ARG A 23 11.69 -21.13 -11.36
N VAL A 24 11.46 -19.83 -11.41
CA VAL A 24 12.55 -18.85 -11.57
C VAL A 24 13.51 -18.92 -10.39
N ALA A 25 12.99 -18.99 -9.17
CA ALA A 25 13.80 -19.13 -7.97
C ALA A 25 14.58 -20.44 -7.94
N ASP A 26 13.95 -21.55 -8.34
CA ASP A 26 14.57 -22.88 -8.38
C ASP A 26 15.76 -22.93 -9.35
N ARG A 27 15.70 -22.16 -10.43
CA ARG A 27 16.80 -22.06 -11.39
C ARG A 27 17.93 -21.13 -10.92
N GLY A 28 17.76 -20.46 -9.78
CA GLY A 28 18.72 -19.49 -9.28
C GLY A 28 18.68 -18.14 -9.99
N ASP A 29 17.67 -17.91 -10.83
CA ASP A 29 17.48 -16.63 -11.50
C ASP A 29 16.96 -15.57 -10.54
N ALA A 30 17.20 -14.30 -10.87
CA ALA A 30 16.75 -13.19 -10.05
C ALA A 30 15.21 -13.09 -10.04
N ILE A 31 14.64 -12.92 -8.86
CA ILE A 31 13.21 -12.66 -8.69
C ILE A 31 12.97 -11.16 -8.88
N PRO A 32 11.92 -10.76 -9.63
CA PRO A 32 11.59 -9.35 -9.78
C PRO A 32 11.38 -8.67 -8.42
N SER A 33 11.85 -7.43 -8.29
CA SER A 33 11.74 -6.66 -7.06
C SER A 33 10.33 -6.09 -6.83
N SER A 34 9.39 -6.34 -7.75
CA SER A 34 8.01 -5.89 -7.63
C SER A 34 7.21 -6.80 -6.71
N ARG A 35 6.24 -6.21 -6.02
CA ARG A 35 5.28 -6.91 -5.20
C ARG A 35 3.91 -6.84 -5.87
N ILE A 36 3.14 -7.92 -5.78
CA ILE A 36 1.82 -7.98 -6.38
C ILE A 36 0.79 -8.26 -5.28
N VAL A 37 -0.24 -7.42 -5.24
CA VAL A 37 -1.42 -7.60 -4.42
C VAL A 37 -2.58 -7.86 -5.38
N ALA A 38 -3.25 -9.00 -5.24
CA ALA A 38 -4.32 -9.40 -6.14
C ALA A 38 -5.68 -9.36 -5.43
N PHE A 39 -6.66 -8.80 -6.13
CA PHE A 39 -8.07 -8.86 -5.74
C PHE A 39 -8.80 -9.75 -6.72
N GLU A 40 -9.72 -10.56 -6.20
CA GLU A 40 -10.48 -11.50 -7.02
C GLU A 40 -11.44 -10.80 -7.98
N ASP A 41 -12.00 -9.69 -7.56
CA ASP A 41 -12.93 -8.89 -8.35
C ASP A 41 -12.71 -7.39 -8.17
N ALA A 42 -13.26 -6.60 -9.09
CA ALA A 42 -13.12 -5.15 -9.08
C ALA A 42 -13.82 -4.50 -7.88
N GLU A 43 -14.93 -5.07 -7.46
CA GLU A 43 -15.71 -4.55 -6.32
C GLU A 43 -14.89 -4.60 -5.04
N SER A 44 -14.20 -5.71 -4.80
CA SER A 44 -13.31 -5.85 -3.64
C SER A 44 -12.19 -4.82 -3.66
N LEU A 45 -11.59 -4.60 -4.82
CA LEU A 45 -10.56 -3.57 -4.98
C LEU A 45 -11.10 -2.19 -4.64
N LEU A 46 -12.28 -1.83 -5.16
CA LEU A 46 -12.89 -0.52 -4.93
C LEU A 46 -13.31 -0.32 -3.47
N HIS A 47 -13.64 -1.39 -2.76
CA HIS A 47 -13.91 -1.30 -1.32
C HIS A 47 -12.67 -0.95 -0.51
N VAL A 48 -11.50 -1.39 -0.94
CA VAL A 48 -10.24 -1.14 -0.25
C VAL A 48 -9.62 0.18 -0.68
N LEU A 49 -9.50 0.39 -1.99
CA LEU A 49 -8.89 1.60 -2.54
C LEU A 49 -9.96 2.62 -2.90
N THR A 50 -10.52 3.24 -1.87
CA THR A 50 -11.45 4.34 -2.02
C THR A 50 -10.70 5.60 -2.47
N GLU A 51 -11.42 6.57 -2.99
CA GLU A 51 -10.85 7.87 -3.36
C GLU A 51 -10.10 8.51 -2.19
N LYS A 52 -10.67 8.45 -0.98
CA LYS A 52 -10.06 9.01 0.22
C LYS A 52 -8.73 8.32 0.57
N ARG A 53 -8.66 7.00 0.43
CA ARG A 53 -7.43 6.24 0.67
C ARG A 53 -6.37 6.50 -0.39
N ILE A 54 -6.78 6.69 -1.63
CA ILE A 54 -5.85 7.08 -2.70
C ILE A 54 -5.24 8.45 -2.39
N LEU A 55 -6.03 9.40 -1.88
CA LEU A 55 -5.51 10.71 -1.48
C LEU A 55 -4.51 10.58 -0.33
N VAL A 56 -4.76 9.68 0.63
CA VAL A 56 -3.79 9.40 1.70
C VAL A 56 -2.49 8.88 1.12
N LEU A 57 -2.55 7.91 0.21
CA LEU A 57 -1.37 7.36 -0.44
C LEU A 57 -0.56 8.42 -1.19
N LYS A 58 -1.23 9.25 -1.97
CA LYS A 58 -0.58 10.31 -2.73
C LYS A 58 0.15 11.29 -1.81
N GLN A 59 -0.48 11.65 -0.70
CA GLN A 59 0.11 12.57 0.26
C GLN A 59 1.33 11.97 0.95
N VAL A 60 1.24 10.72 1.38
CA VAL A 60 2.36 10.01 2.03
C VAL A 60 3.53 9.84 1.06
N LYS A 61 3.26 9.56 -0.20
CA LYS A 61 4.30 9.45 -1.23
C LYS A 61 5.05 10.76 -1.46
N GLN A 62 4.36 11.88 -1.37
CA GLN A 62 4.99 13.18 -1.53
C GLN A 62 5.92 13.51 -0.35
N THR A 63 5.44 13.27 0.86
CA THR A 63 6.19 13.63 2.08
C THR A 63 5.80 12.68 3.20
N PRO A 64 6.77 11.95 3.81
CA PRO A 64 6.50 11.20 5.03
C PRO A 64 5.90 12.12 6.08
N THR A 65 4.95 11.62 6.86
CA THR A 65 4.14 12.46 7.73
C THR A 65 3.61 11.69 8.95
N SER A 66 3.07 12.42 9.91
CA SER A 66 2.33 11.86 11.04
C SER A 66 0.83 11.81 10.73
N ILE A 67 0.08 11.00 11.50
CA ILE A 67 -1.38 10.94 11.34
C ILE A 67 -2.00 12.32 11.59
N GLY A 68 -1.53 13.03 12.60
CA GLY A 68 -2.05 14.36 12.90
C GLY A 68 -1.83 15.37 11.77
N MET A 69 -0.62 15.41 11.20
CA MET A 69 -0.31 16.28 10.07
C MET A 69 -1.11 15.89 8.84
N LEU A 70 -1.26 14.61 8.58
CA LEU A 70 -2.01 14.09 7.44
C LEU A 70 -3.49 14.46 7.55
N ALA A 71 -4.10 14.28 8.73
CA ALA A 71 -5.48 14.66 8.98
C ALA A 71 -5.71 16.16 8.76
N LYS A 72 -4.78 16.97 9.23
CA LYS A 72 -4.82 18.41 9.06
C LYS A 72 -4.76 18.82 7.59
N LYS A 73 -3.83 18.22 6.86
CA LYS A 73 -3.65 18.52 5.44
C LYS A 73 -4.84 18.09 4.59
N LEU A 74 -5.42 16.91 4.90
CA LEU A 74 -6.58 16.41 4.19
C LEU A 74 -7.91 16.97 4.71
N LYS A 75 -7.88 17.77 5.78
CA LYS A 75 -9.07 18.36 6.42
C LYS A 75 -10.07 17.27 6.80
N ARG A 76 -9.56 16.22 7.45
CA ARG A 76 -10.35 15.07 7.88
C ARG A 76 -10.10 14.76 9.33
N ASP A 77 -11.05 14.05 9.93
CA ASP A 77 -10.93 13.59 11.31
C ASP A 77 -9.78 12.59 11.48
N ARG A 78 -9.03 12.71 12.57
CA ARG A 78 -7.87 11.84 12.84
C ARG A 78 -8.24 10.37 12.90
N SER A 79 -9.38 10.04 13.48
CA SER A 79 -9.82 8.65 13.58
C SER A 79 -10.13 8.04 12.21
N ALA A 80 -10.71 8.82 11.30
CA ALA A 80 -10.98 8.38 9.94
C ALA A 80 -9.69 8.15 9.17
N VAL A 81 -8.74 9.09 9.26
CA VAL A 81 -7.43 8.97 8.61
C VAL A 81 -6.66 7.78 9.18
N SER A 82 -6.71 7.59 10.49
CA SER A 82 -6.05 6.46 11.16
C SER A 82 -6.58 5.11 10.65
N ARG A 83 -7.90 4.99 10.43
CA ARG A 83 -8.48 3.77 9.86
C ARG A 83 -8.02 3.53 8.44
N ASP A 84 -7.97 4.57 7.62
CA ASP A 84 -7.47 4.45 6.24
C ASP A 84 -6.00 4.03 6.21
N VAL A 85 -5.19 4.62 7.09
CA VAL A 85 -3.77 4.26 7.22
C VAL A 85 -3.61 2.80 7.64
N GLN A 86 -4.42 2.31 8.58
CA GLN A 86 -4.37 0.90 8.99
C GLN A 86 -4.69 -0.05 7.85
N VAL A 87 -5.68 0.28 7.03
CA VAL A 87 -6.02 -0.54 5.85
C VAL A 87 -4.86 -0.57 4.86
N LEU A 88 -4.29 0.58 4.56
CA LEU A 88 -3.17 0.68 3.62
C LEU A 88 -1.92 -0.03 4.14
N GLU A 89 -1.68 0.01 5.44
CA GLU A 89 -0.59 -0.73 6.07
C GLU A 89 -0.75 -2.25 5.89
N ARG A 90 -1.96 -2.76 6.06
CA ARG A 90 -2.23 -4.20 5.85
C ARG A 90 -1.92 -4.65 4.43
N PHE A 91 -2.12 -3.79 3.44
CA PHE A 91 -1.78 -4.09 2.05
C PHE A 91 -0.30 -3.88 1.76
N GLY A 92 0.45 -3.37 2.73
CA GLY A 92 1.90 -3.24 2.60
C GLY A 92 2.35 -2.14 1.65
N VAL A 93 1.53 -1.13 1.42
CA VAL A 93 1.89 0.01 0.56
C VAL A 93 2.46 1.17 1.36
N ILE A 94 2.23 1.19 2.67
CA ILE A 94 2.81 2.15 3.61
C ILE A 94 3.31 1.42 4.85
N GLN A 95 4.21 2.07 5.56
CA GLN A 95 4.74 1.60 6.84
C GLN A 95 4.44 2.63 7.92
N VAL A 96 4.02 2.15 9.09
CA VAL A 96 3.77 2.99 10.26
C VAL A 96 4.79 2.64 11.32
N THR A 97 5.53 3.65 11.77
CA THR A 97 6.50 3.53 12.85
C THR A 97 6.18 4.55 13.93
N GLU A 98 6.71 4.36 15.13
CA GLU A 98 6.62 5.37 16.17
C GLU A 98 7.88 6.24 16.12
N LYS A 99 7.68 7.56 16.21
CA LYS A 99 8.76 8.52 16.22
C LYS A 99 8.54 9.49 17.38
N THR A 100 9.61 9.74 18.14
CA THR A 100 9.59 10.75 19.19
C THR A 100 10.07 12.07 18.59
N LEU A 101 9.21 13.09 18.66
CA LEU A 101 9.55 14.43 18.21
C LEU A 101 9.71 15.36 19.40
N PRO A 102 10.76 16.20 19.43
CA PRO A 102 10.95 17.17 20.53
C PRO A 102 9.72 18.04 20.70
N GLY A 103 9.18 18.09 21.93
CA GLY A 103 8.01 18.90 22.26
C GLY A 103 6.68 18.31 21.87
N HIS A 104 6.65 17.15 21.18
CA HIS A 104 5.40 16.56 20.68
C HIS A 104 5.16 15.12 21.17
N GLY A 105 6.11 14.54 21.94
CA GLY A 105 5.99 13.18 22.42
C GLY A 105 6.10 12.15 21.29
N ARG A 106 5.51 10.96 21.52
CA ARG A 106 5.52 9.87 20.55
C ARG A 106 4.40 10.05 19.52
N GLN A 107 4.75 9.95 18.24
CA GLN A 107 3.79 10.05 17.16
C GLN A 107 3.95 8.85 16.21
N LYS A 108 2.83 8.42 15.63
CA LYS A 108 2.85 7.47 14.53
C LYS A 108 3.32 8.18 13.27
N TRP A 109 4.40 7.66 12.69
CA TRP A 109 5.03 8.22 11.50
C TRP A 109 4.79 7.30 10.31
N ILE A 110 4.35 7.88 9.20
CA ILE A 110 3.92 7.14 8.03
C ILE A 110 4.88 7.40 6.88
N THR A 111 5.42 6.32 6.32
CA THR A 111 6.32 6.38 5.16
C THR A 111 5.82 5.45 4.07
N PRO A 112 6.11 5.76 2.77
CA PRO A 112 5.75 4.85 1.70
C PRO A 112 6.67 3.63 1.69
N LEU A 113 6.12 2.45 1.37
CA LEU A 113 6.90 1.23 1.15
C LEU A 113 7.16 0.98 -0.34
N ALA A 114 6.40 1.62 -1.21
CA ALA A 114 6.52 1.46 -2.65
C ALA A 114 6.91 2.78 -3.31
N SER A 115 7.86 2.72 -4.24
CA SER A 115 8.21 3.88 -5.06
C SER A 115 7.12 4.19 -6.08
N GLU A 116 6.45 3.14 -6.58
CA GLU A 116 5.35 3.23 -7.52
C GLU A 116 4.27 2.24 -7.16
N ILE A 117 3.03 2.64 -7.36
CA ILE A 117 1.85 1.77 -7.21
C ILE A 117 1.12 1.75 -8.54
N HIS A 118 1.03 0.58 -9.13
CA HIS A 118 0.35 0.38 -10.40
C HIS A 118 -0.97 -0.35 -10.16
N LEU A 119 -2.05 0.26 -10.61
CA LEU A 119 -3.39 -0.32 -10.52
C LEU A 119 -3.79 -0.84 -11.89
N THR A 120 -4.13 -2.12 -11.97
CA THR A 120 -4.55 -2.73 -13.22
C THR A 120 -5.80 -3.57 -12.97
N ALA A 121 -6.83 -3.34 -13.76
CA ALA A 121 -8.02 -4.16 -13.78
C ALA A 121 -8.39 -4.47 -15.22
N VAL A 122 -8.65 -5.74 -15.49
CA VAL A 122 -9.18 -6.20 -16.78
C VAL A 122 -10.56 -6.74 -16.50
N LEU A 123 -11.55 -6.10 -17.05
CA LEU A 123 -12.95 -6.46 -16.86
C LEU A 123 -13.49 -7.29 -18.02
#